data_ac99464190e5a8f799ea778304942fea
#
_entry.id   ac99464190e5a8f799ea778304942fea
#
_cell.length_a   1.000
_cell.length_b   1.000
_cell.length_c   1.000
_cell.angle_alpha   90.00
_cell.angle_beta   90.00
_cell.angle_gamma   90.00
#
_symmetry.space_group_name_H-M   'P 1'
#
loop_
_entity.id
_entity.type
_entity.pdbx_description
1 polymer ?
#
loop_
_entity_poly.entity_id
_entity_poly.type
_entity_poly.pdbx_seq_one_letter_code
_entity_poly.pdbx_strand_id
1 'polypeptide(L)'
;MTKIDGRTLDHATNEHLRTHAVRRVREGGEKPGEVMRSMGLCRTTIYPWLRAYDARGASALAARKAAGPAPKLTERQAQQVRRWIVGKDPRQYGFDFGLWTRRIVVEMVKEKFGVEMGLTAVGRLLAKLEITPQRPLRRAYERDPAAVQRWIEKDYPKLRRRAKRAGAKIMFLDEAGFSSEPTLGRTYGLKGRTPVVQTTGQRQKVNAISAVSAKGEFWSQVYTGSLNATRFVGFLKTFRRGRRGKVFLVVDGHPSHRAKRVQKYVQSTRGLLELHFLPPYAPDLNPDEFVWQHAKTNGASKKPLRKNESLKRRVVQDLAAIKAEPKLVRSFFGASSVEYAKD
;
A
#
# COMPACT_ATOMS: atom_id res chain seq x y z
N MET A 1 -54.67 -10.09 13.05
CA MET A 1 -53.25 -10.40 12.84
C MET A 1 -52.72 -9.62 11.65
N THR A 2 -51.62 -8.90 11.80
CA THR A 2 -50.99 -8.15 10.74
C THR A 2 -50.43 -9.10 9.67
N LYS A 3 -50.79 -8.91 8.39
CA LYS A 3 -50.27 -9.77 7.31
C LYS A 3 -48.77 -9.53 7.14
N ILE A 4 -47.99 -10.61 7.13
CA ILE A 4 -46.56 -10.58 6.87
C ILE A 4 -46.32 -10.54 5.36
N ASP A 5 -45.60 -9.53 4.89
CA ASP A 5 -45.10 -9.49 3.50
C ASP A 5 -43.78 -10.29 3.42
N GLY A 6 -43.86 -11.52 2.89
CA GLY A 6 -42.70 -12.41 2.75
C GLY A 6 -41.54 -11.80 1.89
N ARG A 7 -41.79 -10.71 1.13
CA ARG A 7 -40.76 -10.01 0.34
C ARG A 7 -39.82 -9.18 1.21
N THR A 8 -40.22 -8.85 2.43
CA THR A 8 -39.43 -8.08 3.39
C THR A 8 -38.55 -8.95 4.27
N LEU A 9 -38.77 -10.28 4.25
CA LEU A 9 -38.01 -11.22 5.04
C LEU A 9 -36.75 -11.68 4.34
N ASP A 10 -35.71 -12.01 5.10
CA ASP A 10 -34.48 -12.58 4.56
C ASP A 10 -34.68 -14.00 3.99
N HIS A 11 -33.72 -14.46 3.18
CA HIS A 11 -33.83 -15.76 2.52
C HIS A 11 -33.93 -16.95 3.44
N ALA A 12 -33.23 -16.94 4.59
CA ALA A 12 -33.23 -18.04 5.56
C ALA A 12 -34.54 -18.11 6.27
N THR A 13 -35.12 -16.98 6.72
CA THR A 13 -36.43 -16.88 7.34
C THR A 13 -37.53 -17.37 6.38
N ASN A 14 -37.48 -16.96 5.11
CA ASN A 14 -38.43 -17.41 4.09
C ASN A 14 -38.33 -18.92 3.80
N GLU A 15 -37.13 -19.50 3.82
CA GLU A 15 -36.94 -20.95 3.71
C GLU A 15 -37.53 -21.70 4.90
N HIS A 16 -37.25 -21.21 6.11
CA HIS A 16 -37.80 -21.79 7.34
C HIS A 16 -39.34 -21.78 7.34
N LEU A 17 -39.94 -20.64 6.99
CA LEU A 17 -41.39 -20.50 6.89
C LEU A 17 -41.99 -21.45 5.85
N ARG A 18 -41.38 -21.59 4.68
CA ARG A 18 -41.83 -22.55 3.66
C ARG A 18 -41.77 -23.98 4.12
N THR A 19 -40.65 -24.36 4.72
CA THR A 19 -40.41 -25.71 5.21
C THR A 19 -41.37 -26.05 6.34
N HIS A 20 -41.54 -25.12 7.29
CA HIS A 20 -42.46 -25.29 8.42
C HIS A 20 -43.93 -25.41 7.98
N ALA A 21 -44.35 -24.52 7.06
CA ALA A 21 -45.72 -24.56 6.53
C ALA A 21 -46.04 -25.88 5.79
N VAL A 22 -45.11 -26.36 4.97
CA VAL A 22 -45.28 -27.61 4.22
C VAL A 22 -45.29 -28.80 5.13
N ARG A 23 -44.43 -28.86 6.16
CA ARG A 23 -44.45 -29.93 7.18
C ARG A 23 -45.76 -30.02 7.90
N ARG A 24 -46.31 -28.90 8.37
CA ARG A 24 -47.61 -28.86 9.06
C ARG A 24 -48.74 -29.43 8.22
N VAL A 25 -48.71 -29.20 6.92
CA VAL A 25 -49.73 -29.75 6.00
C VAL A 25 -49.47 -31.22 5.68
N ARG A 26 -48.22 -31.64 5.36
CA ARG A 26 -47.90 -32.98 4.87
C ARG A 26 -47.70 -34.00 5.99
N GLU A 27 -47.11 -33.59 7.09
CA GLU A 27 -46.82 -34.45 8.24
C GLU A 27 -47.88 -34.27 9.34
N GLY A 28 -48.35 -33.05 9.57
CA GLY A 28 -49.34 -32.72 10.60
C GLY A 28 -50.79 -32.80 10.15
N GLY A 29 -51.07 -33.02 8.84
CA GLY A 29 -52.43 -33.16 8.33
C GLY A 29 -53.29 -31.90 8.39
N GLU A 30 -52.68 -30.73 8.68
CA GLU A 30 -53.42 -29.48 8.82
C GLU A 30 -53.89 -28.93 7.48
N LYS A 31 -55.07 -28.26 7.48
CA LYS A 31 -55.59 -27.63 6.25
C LYS A 31 -54.68 -26.46 5.78
N PRO A 32 -54.25 -26.40 4.50
CA PRO A 32 -53.34 -25.36 4.01
C PRO A 32 -53.78 -23.94 4.35
N GLY A 33 -55.06 -23.65 4.27
CA GLY A 33 -55.59 -22.31 4.55
C GLY A 33 -55.48 -21.90 6.04
N GLU A 34 -55.57 -22.88 6.96
CA GLU A 34 -55.44 -22.65 8.40
C GLU A 34 -53.98 -22.39 8.79
N VAL A 35 -53.06 -23.20 8.24
CA VAL A 35 -51.62 -23.03 8.43
C VAL A 35 -51.19 -21.63 7.99
N MET A 36 -51.59 -21.18 6.79
CA MET A 36 -51.18 -19.85 6.29
C MET A 36 -51.80 -18.73 7.09
N ARG A 37 -53.03 -18.87 7.59
CA ARG A 37 -53.69 -17.90 8.46
C ARG A 37 -52.94 -17.78 9.80
N SER A 38 -52.61 -18.92 10.41
CA SER A 38 -51.86 -18.93 11.68
C SER A 38 -50.44 -18.30 11.56
N MET A 39 -49.86 -18.38 10.38
CA MET A 39 -48.55 -17.77 10.08
C MET A 39 -48.62 -16.32 9.56
N GLY A 40 -49.83 -15.74 9.47
CA GLY A 40 -50.02 -14.36 8.97
C GLY A 40 -49.69 -14.20 7.49
N LEU A 41 -49.69 -15.29 6.70
CA LEU A 41 -49.36 -15.29 5.28
C LEU A 41 -50.59 -15.44 4.38
N CYS A 42 -50.48 -15.07 3.11
CA CYS A 42 -51.54 -15.20 2.15
C CYS A 42 -51.86 -16.68 1.86
N ARG A 43 -53.15 -17.02 1.87
CA ARG A 43 -53.64 -18.39 1.65
C ARG A 43 -53.11 -19.04 0.37
N THR A 44 -52.93 -18.28 -0.70
CA THR A 44 -52.47 -18.79 -1.99
C THR A 44 -51.00 -19.14 -2.04
N THR A 45 -50.19 -18.60 -1.13
CA THR A 45 -48.71 -18.74 -1.12
C THR A 45 -48.25 -20.18 -0.87
N ILE A 46 -49.03 -21.03 -0.16
CA ILE A 46 -48.62 -22.38 0.18
C ILE A 46 -48.72 -23.37 -0.99
N TYR A 47 -49.67 -23.18 -1.92
CA TYR A 47 -49.88 -24.17 -2.97
C TYR A 47 -48.70 -24.35 -3.93
N PRO A 48 -47.99 -23.35 -4.35
CA PRO A 48 -46.73 -23.53 -5.09
C PRO A 48 -45.66 -24.30 -4.26
N TRP A 49 -45.59 -24.09 -2.96
CA TRP A 49 -44.67 -24.81 -2.10
C TRP A 49 -45.01 -26.28 -1.96
N LEU A 50 -46.29 -26.62 -1.77
CA LEU A 50 -46.76 -28.01 -1.73
C LEU A 50 -46.47 -28.71 -3.04
N ARG A 51 -46.82 -28.12 -4.20
CA ARG A 51 -46.51 -28.69 -5.52
C ARG A 51 -45.01 -28.92 -5.72
N ALA A 52 -44.17 -27.96 -5.28
CA ALA A 52 -42.72 -28.11 -5.38
C ALA A 52 -42.18 -29.23 -4.49
N TYR A 53 -42.73 -29.37 -3.26
CA TYR A 53 -42.38 -30.44 -2.33
C TYR A 53 -42.83 -31.81 -2.85
N ASP A 54 -44.04 -31.91 -3.36
CA ASP A 54 -44.59 -33.17 -3.89
C ASP A 54 -43.78 -33.66 -5.11
N ALA A 55 -43.28 -32.73 -5.94
CA ALA A 55 -42.52 -33.07 -7.12
C ALA A 55 -41.04 -33.39 -6.86
N ARG A 56 -40.40 -32.79 -5.84
CA ARG A 56 -38.94 -32.85 -5.67
C ARG A 56 -38.48 -32.95 -4.23
N GLY A 57 -39.40 -33.16 -3.28
CA GLY A 57 -39.06 -33.25 -1.86
C GLY A 57 -38.63 -31.95 -1.18
N ALA A 58 -38.10 -32.07 0.02
CA ALA A 58 -37.70 -30.93 0.86
C ALA A 58 -36.66 -29.98 0.19
N SER A 59 -35.79 -30.51 -0.66
CA SER A 59 -34.78 -29.71 -1.38
C SER A 59 -35.36 -28.64 -2.32
N ALA A 60 -36.62 -28.81 -2.76
CA ALA A 60 -37.33 -27.83 -3.59
C ALA A 60 -37.75 -26.56 -2.81
N LEU A 61 -37.79 -26.63 -1.48
CA LEU A 61 -38.13 -25.52 -0.62
C LEU A 61 -36.93 -24.64 -0.25
N ALA A 62 -35.72 -25.08 -0.53
CA ALA A 62 -34.51 -24.31 -0.24
C ALA A 62 -34.52 -22.92 -0.93
N ALA A 63 -34.01 -21.93 -0.23
CA ALA A 63 -33.92 -20.58 -0.78
C ALA A 63 -32.90 -20.54 -1.93
N ARG A 64 -33.35 -20.10 -3.09
CA ARG A 64 -32.49 -19.88 -4.27
C ARG A 64 -32.30 -18.40 -4.48
N LYS A 65 -31.04 -18.00 -4.54
CA LYS A 65 -30.71 -16.63 -4.95
C LYS A 65 -31.16 -16.44 -6.39
N ALA A 66 -31.98 -15.44 -6.62
CA ALA A 66 -32.40 -15.10 -8.00
C ALA A 66 -31.15 -14.82 -8.85
N ALA A 67 -31.15 -15.35 -10.06
CA ALA A 67 -30.13 -15.01 -11.03
C ALA A 67 -30.23 -13.50 -11.31
N GLY A 68 -29.14 -12.78 -11.06
CA GLY A 68 -29.07 -11.36 -11.40
C GLY A 68 -29.15 -11.15 -12.94
N PRO A 69 -29.23 -9.91 -13.42
CA PRO A 69 -29.21 -9.62 -14.85
C PRO A 69 -27.95 -10.19 -15.49
N ALA A 70 -28.09 -10.65 -16.75
CA ALA A 70 -26.99 -11.20 -17.51
C ALA A 70 -25.82 -10.20 -17.58
N PRO A 71 -24.56 -10.68 -17.48
CA PRO A 71 -23.39 -9.81 -17.62
C PRO A 71 -23.39 -9.09 -18.97
N LYS A 72 -23.12 -7.78 -18.97
CA LYS A 72 -23.03 -6.98 -20.21
C LYS A 72 -21.86 -7.39 -21.11
N LEU A 73 -20.81 -7.98 -20.54
CA LEU A 73 -19.64 -8.51 -21.26
C LEU A 73 -19.60 -10.03 -21.12
N THR A 74 -19.21 -10.70 -22.20
CA THR A 74 -18.86 -12.11 -22.16
C THR A 74 -17.58 -12.31 -21.35
N GLU A 75 -17.32 -13.52 -20.88
CA GLU A 75 -16.10 -13.84 -20.12
C GLU A 75 -14.84 -13.52 -20.96
N ARG A 76 -14.85 -13.82 -22.26
CA ARG A 76 -13.75 -13.51 -23.19
C ARG A 76 -13.46 -11.99 -23.26
N GLN A 77 -14.51 -11.17 -23.33
CA GLN A 77 -14.39 -9.71 -23.33
C GLN A 77 -13.87 -9.19 -21.98
N ALA A 78 -14.37 -9.73 -20.87
CA ALA A 78 -13.89 -9.38 -19.54
C ALA A 78 -12.40 -9.69 -19.38
N GLN A 79 -11.93 -10.85 -19.80
CA GLN A 79 -10.50 -11.19 -19.78
C GLN A 79 -9.68 -10.31 -20.74
N GLN A 80 -10.26 -9.83 -21.83
CA GLN A 80 -9.59 -8.86 -22.69
C GLN A 80 -9.40 -7.52 -21.98
N VAL A 81 -10.40 -7.02 -21.22
CA VAL A 81 -10.25 -5.81 -20.38
C VAL A 81 -9.12 -5.99 -19.36
N ARG A 82 -9.03 -7.17 -18.73
CA ARG A 82 -7.93 -7.49 -17.80
C ARG A 82 -6.56 -7.39 -18.47
N ARG A 83 -6.41 -7.96 -19.69
CA ARG A 83 -5.15 -7.89 -20.44
C ARG A 83 -4.76 -6.46 -20.82
N TRP A 84 -5.72 -5.58 -21.13
CA TRP A 84 -5.43 -4.19 -21.40
C TRP A 84 -4.83 -3.49 -20.18
N ILE A 85 -5.43 -3.70 -19.00
CA ILE A 85 -5.06 -2.98 -17.78
C ILE A 85 -3.75 -3.51 -17.17
N VAL A 86 -3.55 -4.82 -17.19
CA VAL A 86 -2.38 -5.44 -16.53
C VAL A 86 -1.12 -5.34 -17.38
N GLY A 87 -1.23 -5.35 -18.69
CA GLY A 87 -0.06 -5.41 -19.59
C GLY A 87 0.40 -4.09 -20.19
N LYS A 88 -0.43 -3.05 -20.16
CA LYS A 88 -0.18 -1.82 -20.91
C LYS A 88 -0.71 -0.60 -20.18
N ASP A 89 -0.22 0.58 -20.56
CA ASP A 89 -0.83 1.83 -20.07
C ASP A 89 -1.82 2.41 -21.11
N PRO A 90 -2.72 3.32 -20.70
CA PRO A 90 -3.76 3.86 -21.57
C PRO A 90 -3.23 4.58 -22.82
N ARG A 91 -2.02 5.15 -22.79
CA ARG A 91 -1.40 5.87 -23.92
C ARG A 91 -1.17 4.95 -25.11
N GLN A 92 -0.94 3.65 -24.87
CA GLN A 92 -0.80 2.65 -25.94
C GLN A 92 -2.12 2.37 -26.68
N TYR A 93 -3.21 2.92 -26.18
CA TYR A 93 -4.56 2.86 -26.78
C TYR A 93 -5.08 4.22 -27.23
N GLY A 94 -4.20 5.24 -27.33
CA GLY A 94 -4.55 6.57 -27.82
C GLY A 94 -5.10 7.55 -26.78
N PHE A 95 -5.06 7.21 -25.49
CA PHE A 95 -5.48 8.14 -24.43
C PHE A 95 -4.30 9.01 -23.99
N ASP A 96 -4.52 10.30 -23.85
CA ASP A 96 -3.50 11.24 -23.32
C ASP A 96 -3.46 11.21 -21.78
N PHE A 97 -3.37 10.02 -21.21
CA PHE A 97 -3.28 9.82 -19.77
C PHE A 97 -2.58 8.50 -19.43
N GLY A 98 -1.56 8.54 -18.56
CA GLY A 98 -0.71 7.39 -18.23
C GLY A 98 -1.29 6.43 -17.18
N LEU A 99 -2.46 6.70 -16.61
CA LEU A 99 -3.04 5.87 -15.55
C LEU A 99 -4.44 5.39 -15.93
N TRP A 100 -4.71 4.10 -15.68
CA TRP A 100 -6.04 3.55 -15.86
C TRP A 100 -7.05 4.17 -14.89
N THR A 101 -8.14 4.69 -15.45
CA THR A 101 -9.29 5.16 -14.68
C THR A 101 -10.54 4.39 -15.11
N ARG A 102 -11.56 4.34 -14.25
CA ARG A 102 -12.84 3.72 -14.65
C ARG A 102 -13.45 4.38 -15.89
N ARG A 103 -13.23 5.70 -16.07
CA ARG A 103 -13.72 6.43 -17.24
C ARG A 103 -13.05 5.94 -18.53
N ILE A 104 -11.73 5.81 -18.54
CA ILE A 104 -10.99 5.27 -19.68
C ILE A 104 -11.46 3.84 -20.00
N VAL A 105 -11.70 2.99 -18.99
CA VAL A 105 -12.21 1.63 -19.21
C VAL A 105 -13.61 1.65 -19.80
N VAL A 106 -14.50 2.59 -19.40
CA VAL A 106 -15.82 2.77 -20.02
C VAL A 106 -15.69 3.09 -21.51
N GLU A 107 -14.83 4.06 -21.85
CA GLU A 107 -14.58 4.49 -23.22
C GLU A 107 -14.00 3.36 -24.07
N MET A 108 -13.01 2.63 -23.55
CA MET A 108 -12.42 1.45 -24.21
C MET A 108 -13.45 0.35 -24.48
N VAL A 109 -14.28 0.04 -23.49
CA VAL A 109 -15.33 -0.99 -23.64
C VAL A 109 -16.35 -0.58 -24.70
N LYS A 110 -16.74 0.70 -24.70
CA LYS A 110 -17.65 1.25 -25.73
C LYS A 110 -17.01 1.19 -27.11
N GLU A 111 -15.77 1.63 -27.25
CA GLU A 111 -15.05 1.66 -28.54
C GLU A 111 -14.79 0.24 -29.10
N LYS A 112 -14.29 -0.67 -28.26
CA LYS A 112 -13.85 -1.99 -28.73
C LYS A 112 -14.96 -3.05 -28.81
N PHE A 113 -16.03 -2.89 -28.03
CA PHE A 113 -17.11 -3.89 -27.92
C PHE A 113 -18.50 -3.32 -28.23
N GLY A 114 -18.64 -2.01 -28.42
CA GLY A 114 -19.95 -1.37 -28.61
C GLY A 114 -20.86 -1.42 -27.38
N VAL A 115 -20.31 -1.77 -26.21
CA VAL A 115 -21.11 -1.99 -24.99
C VAL A 115 -21.05 -0.76 -24.08
N GLU A 116 -22.20 -0.20 -23.78
CA GLU A 116 -22.29 0.93 -22.84
C GLU A 116 -22.36 0.45 -21.38
N MET A 117 -21.40 0.90 -20.59
CA MET A 117 -21.31 0.62 -19.16
C MET A 117 -21.17 1.90 -18.34
N GLY A 118 -21.81 1.94 -17.16
CA GLY A 118 -21.57 3.03 -16.21
C GLY A 118 -20.35 2.76 -15.34
N LEU A 119 -19.81 3.82 -14.70
CA LEU A 119 -18.63 3.75 -13.82
C LEU A 119 -18.76 2.72 -12.70
N THR A 120 -19.98 2.55 -12.14
CA THR A 120 -20.26 1.55 -11.10
C THR A 120 -20.19 0.12 -11.65
N ALA A 121 -20.74 -0.11 -12.85
CA ALA A 121 -20.69 -1.42 -13.51
C ALA A 121 -19.23 -1.81 -13.86
N VAL A 122 -18.45 -0.86 -14.38
CA VAL A 122 -16.99 -1.06 -14.59
C VAL A 122 -16.28 -1.33 -13.28
N GLY A 123 -16.62 -0.62 -12.19
CA GLY A 123 -16.03 -0.89 -10.88
C GLY A 123 -16.29 -2.32 -10.39
N ARG A 124 -17.51 -2.84 -10.57
CA ARG A 124 -17.85 -4.24 -10.25
C ARG A 124 -17.15 -5.25 -11.16
N LEU A 125 -17.03 -4.93 -12.45
CA LEU A 125 -16.27 -5.74 -13.40
C LEU A 125 -14.81 -5.85 -12.98
N LEU A 126 -14.15 -4.74 -12.69
CA LEU A 126 -12.74 -4.72 -12.25
C LEU A 126 -12.55 -5.53 -10.97
N ALA A 127 -13.44 -5.38 -9.99
CA ALA A 127 -13.41 -6.19 -8.76
C ALA A 127 -13.55 -7.69 -9.04
N LYS A 128 -14.46 -8.10 -9.95
CA LYS A 128 -14.61 -9.50 -10.39
C LYS A 128 -13.34 -10.02 -11.06
N LEU A 129 -12.59 -9.16 -11.76
CA LEU A 129 -11.32 -9.47 -12.42
C LEU A 129 -10.10 -9.38 -11.49
N GLU A 130 -10.33 -9.19 -10.18
CA GLU A 130 -9.29 -9.00 -9.16
C GLU A 130 -8.39 -7.78 -9.40
N ILE A 131 -8.94 -6.76 -10.05
CA ILE A 131 -8.25 -5.49 -10.30
C ILE A 131 -8.74 -4.46 -9.30
N THR A 132 -7.83 -3.99 -8.44
CA THR A 132 -8.10 -2.99 -7.40
C THR A 132 -7.33 -1.69 -7.69
N PRO A 133 -7.81 -0.53 -7.21
CA PRO A 133 -7.03 0.70 -7.29
C PRO A 133 -5.71 0.55 -6.55
N GLN A 134 -4.60 0.80 -7.26
CA GLN A 134 -3.25 0.75 -6.71
C GLN A 134 -2.59 2.12 -6.81
N ARG A 135 -1.71 2.42 -5.87
CA ARG A 135 -0.83 3.58 -5.98
C ARG A 135 0.41 3.16 -6.79
N PRO A 136 0.63 3.73 -8.00
CA PRO A 136 1.73 3.29 -8.84
C PRO A 136 3.07 3.61 -8.19
N LEU A 137 4.00 2.67 -8.29
CA LEU A 137 5.40 2.90 -7.95
C LEU A 137 6.05 3.70 -9.07
N ARG A 138 6.76 4.76 -8.72
CA ARG A 138 7.58 5.50 -9.67
C ARG A 138 8.92 4.80 -9.82
N ARG A 139 9.28 4.44 -11.05
CA ARG A 139 10.60 3.93 -11.41
C ARG A 139 11.20 4.82 -12.48
N ALA A 140 12.47 5.16 -12.33
CA ALA A 140 13.18 5.90 -13.36
C ALA A 140 13.37 5.02 -14.60
N TYR A 141 13.29 5.62 -15.80
CA TYR A 141 13.57 4.91 -17.05
C TYR A 141 15.02 4.45 -17.13
N GLU A 142 15.92 5.19 -16.48
CA GLU A 142 17.36 4.92 -16.42
C GLU A 142 17.74 3.78 -15.46
N ARG A 143 16.77 3.21 -14.76
CA ARG A 143 17.01 2.06 -13.87
C ARG A 143 17.42 0.83 -14.67
N ASP A 144 18.58 0.28 -14.36
CA ASP A 144 19.08 -0.96 -14.94
C ASP A 144 18.66 -2.19 -14.10
N PRO A 145 17.71 -3.01 -14.57
CA PRO A 145 17.27 -4.22 -13.86
C PRO A 145 18.40 -5.25 -13.68
N ALA A 146 19.32 -5.34 -14.64
CA ALA A 146 20.44 -6.29 -14.56
C ALA A 146 21.45 -5.86 -13.50
N ALA A 147 21.72 -4.56 -13.36
CA ALA A 147 22.55 -4.04 -12.27
C ALA A 147 21.91 -4.27 -10.89
N VAL A 148 20.58 -4.10 -10.78
CA VAL A 148 19.83 -4.40 -9.55
C VAL A 148 19.94 -5.89 -9.18
N GLN A 149 19.69 -6.78 -10.15
CA GLN A 149 19.79 -8.22 -9.94
C GLN A 149 21.20 -8.63 -9.52
N ARG A 150 22.22 -8.13 -10.23
CA ARG A 150 23.62 -8.37 -9.90
C ARG A 150 23.99 -7.90 -8.49
N TRP A 151 23.46 -6.72 -8.07
CA TRP A 151 23.66 -6.22 -6.71
C TRP A 151 23.12 -7.20 -5.66
N ILE A 152 21.87 -7.63 -5.83
CA ILE A 152 21.20 -8.51 -4.87
C ILE A 152 21.89 -9.88 -4.81
N GLU A 153 22.20 -10.49 -5.96
CA GLU A 153 22.68 -11.87 -6.04
C GLU A 153 24.18 -12.01 -5.88
N LYS A 154 24.97 -11.02 -6.26
CA LYS A 154 26.43 -11.13 -6.34
C LYS A 154 27.17 -10.10 -5.49
N ASP A 155 26.88 -8.79 -5.72
CA ASP A 155 27.72 -7.73 -5.17
C ASP A 155 27.51 -7.58 -3.66
N TYR A 156 26.25 -7.50 -3.20
CA TYR A 156 25.95 -7.39 -1.78
C TYR A 156 26.34 -8.66 -0.97
N PRO A 157 26.05 -9.87 -1.41
CA PRO A 157 26.56 -11.09 -0.73
C PRO A 157 28.09 -11.14 -0.64
N LYS A 158 28.81 -10.69 -1.68
CA LYS A 158 30.27 -10.54 -1.63
C LYS A 158 30.71 -9.49 -0.61
N LEU A 159 30.02 -8.35 -0.59
CA LEU A 159 30.26 -7.29 0.40
C LEU A 159 30.03 -7.80 1.83
N ARG A 160 28.93 -8.50 2.07
CA ARG A 160 28.58 -9.07 3.37
C ARG A 160 29.64 -10.08 3.87
N ARG A 161 30.09 -10.98 3.00
CA ARG A 161 31.20 -11.92 3.32
C ARG A 161 32.49 -11.18 3.67
N ARG A 162 32.81 -10.10 2.91
CA ARG A 162 33.99 -9.29 3.17
C ARG A 162 33.87 -8.51 4.51
N ALA A 163 32.71 -7.93 4.78
CA ALA A 163 32.42 -7.25 6.03
C ALA A 163 32.58 -8.20 7.23
N LYS A 164 32.02 -9.41 7.15
CA LYS A 164 32.14 -10.43 8.19
C LYS A 164 33.60 -10.77 8.49
N ARG A 165 34.41 -11.03 7.44
CA ARG A 165 35.84 -11.32 7.59
C ARG A 165 36.65 -10.17 8.19
N ALA A 166 36.27 -8.92 7.84
CA ALA A 166 36.95 -7.71 8.31
C ALA A 166 36.43 -7.22 9.69
N GLY A 167 35.45 -7.88 10.29
CA GLY A 167 34.77 -7.39 11.48
C GLY A 167 34.08 -6.03 11.26
N ALA A 168 33.70 -5.73 10.03
CA ALA A 168 33.09 -4.46 9.66
C ALA A 168 31.55 -4.50 9.81
N LYS A 169 30.98 -3.37 10.24
CA LYS A 169 29.54 -3.17 10.25
C LYS A 169 29.09 -2.65 8.88
N ILE A 170 28.03 -3.20 8.33
CA ILE A 170 27.38 -2.63 7.13
C ILE A 170 26.29 -1.67 7.61
N MET A 171 26.31 -0.45 7.08
CA MET A 171 25.28 0.54 7.30
C MET A 171 24.85 1.15 5.97
N PHE A 172 23.57 1.44 5.84
CA PHE A 172 22.99 2.13 4.69
C PHE A 172 22.74 3.57 5.06
N LEU A 173 23.08 4.47 4.17
CA LEU A 173 22.96 5.91 4.41
C LEU A 173 22.14 6.55 3.29
N ASP A 174 21.33 7.53 3.69
CA ASP A 174 20.50 8.31 2.79
C ASP A 174 20.20 9.71 3.36
N GLU A 175 19.68 10.59 2.52
CA GLU A 175 19.28 11.95 2.86
C GLU A 175 17.80 12.20 2.56
N ALA A 176 17.16 13.02 3.41
CA ALA A 176 15.80 13.46 3.16
C ALA A 176 15.57 14.92 3.51
N GLY A 177 14.75 15.58 2.69
CA GLY A 177 14.21 16.90 2.98
C GLY A 177 12.91 16.82 3.77
N PHE A 178 12.73 17.78 4.69
CA PHE A 178 11.52 18.01 5.46
C PHE A 178 11.04 19.45 5.25
N SER A 179 9.73 19.62 5.17
CA SER A 179 9.06 20.93 5.04
C SER A 179 8.06 21.10 6.17
N SER A 180 7.84 22.34 6.59
CA SER A 180 6.78 22.70 7.53
C SER A 180 5.37 22.61 6.90
N GLU A 181 5.26 22.42 5.59
CA GLU A 181 3.98 22.16 4.94
C GLU A 181 3.56 20.72 5.24
N PRO A 182 2.55 20.51 6.11
CA PRO A 182 2.12 19.16 6.46
C PRO A 182 1.43 18.53 5.25
N THR A 183 1.79 17.29 4.96
CA THR A 183 1.00 16.45 4.05
C THR A 183 -0.22 15.98 4.85
N LEU A 184 -1.25 16.83 4.93
CA LEU A 184 -2.48 16.51 5.62
C LEU A 184 -3.17 15.36 4.90
N GLY A 185 -3.39 14.27 5.63
CA GLY A 185 -4.22 13.16 5.17
C GLY A 185 -5.71 13.52 5.23
N ARG A 186 -6.57 12.52 5.13
CA ARG A 186 -8.01 12.68 5.37
C ARG A 186 -8.28 12.68 6.88
N THR A 187 -9.23 13.53 7.32
CA THR A 187 -9.75 13.53 8.69
C THR A 187 -11.28 13.50 8.65
N TYR A 188 -11.90 13.25 9.80
CA TYR A 188 -13.35 13.25 9.93
C TYR A 188 -13.86 14.66 10.23
N GLY A 189 -15.01 14.99 9.67
CA GLY A 189 -15.73 16.25 9.89
C GLY A 189 -17.20 16.07 9.56
N LEU A 190 -18.02 17.07 9.87
CA LEU A 190 -19.43 17.06 9.50
C LEU A 190 -19.56 17.06 7.97
N LYS A 191 -20.54 16.31 7.45
CA LYS A 191 -20.84 16.28 6.00
C LYS A 191 -21.09 17.70 5.49
N GLY A 192 -20.37 18.09 4.45
CA GLY A 192 -20.46 19.42 3.85
C GLY A 192 -19.67 20.51 4.57
N ARG A 193 -18.95 20.20 5.68
CA ARG A 193 -18.08 21.16 6.37
C ARG A 193 -16.64 20.67 6.34
N THR A 194 -15.78 21.35 5.61
CA THR A 194 -14.36 21.00 5.52
C THR A 194 -13.67 21.37 6.82
N PRO A 195 -13.00 20.41 7.52
CA PRO A 195 -12.23 20.71 8.70
C PRO A 195 -11.06 21.63 8.39
N VAL A 196 -10.80 22.60 9.26
CA VAL A 196 -9.67 23.52 9.17
C VAL A 196 -8.60 23.12 10.16
N VAL A 197 -7.37 22.92 9.68
CA VAL A 197 -6.20 22.69 10.51
C VAL A 197 -5.33 23.94 10.50
N GLN A 198 -5.13 24.54 11.67
CA GLN A 198 -4.25 25.69 11.78
C GLN A 198 -2.78 25.25 11.67
N THR A 199 -2.03 25.92 10.81
CA THR A 199 -0.60 25.69 10.60
C THR A 199 0.14 27.03 10.65
N THR A 200 1.48 26.95 10.85
CA THR A 200 2.30 28.16 10.73
C THR A 200 2.36 28.62 9.26
N GLY A 201 2.25 29.92 9.03
CA GLY A 201 2.48 30.52 7.71
C GLY A 201 3.98 30.57 7.31
N GLN A 202 4.89 30.26 8.22
CA GLN A 202 6.32 30.27 7.97
C GLN A 202 6.75 28.99 7.25
N ARG A 203 7.32 29.13 6.05
CA ARG A 203 7.86 28.01 5.28
C ARG A 203 9.27 27.67 5.78
N GLN A 204 9.36 26.71 6.68
CA GLN A 204 10.64 26.17 7.13
C GLN A 204 11.01 24.94 6.29
N LYS A 205 12.30 24.81 5.96
CA LYS A 205 12.85 23.61 5.30
C LYS A 205 14.11 23.19 6.02
N VAL A 206 14.26 21.91 6.28
CA VAL A 206 15.46 21.29 6.84
C VAL A 206 15.74 19.98 6.14
N ASN A 207 17.01 19.59 6.13
CA ASN A 207 17.43 18.30 5.60
C ASN A 207 17.98 17.46 6.75
N ALA A 208 17.89 16.16 6.60
CA ALA A 208 18.51 15.21 7.51
C ALA A 208 19.28 14.15 6.69
N ILE A 209 20.31 13.62 7.30
CA ILE A 209 21.07 12.48 6.82
C ILE A 209 21.04 11.42 7.91
N SER A 210 20.85 10.16 7.53
CA SER A 210 20.89 9.05 8.49
C SER A 210 21.69 7.87 7.98
N ALA A 211 22.02 6.97 8.89
CA ALA A 211 22.62 5.69 8.59
C ALA A 211 22.03 4.61 9.50
N VAL A 212 21.61 3.48 8.90
CA VAL A 212 20.95 2.36 9.58
C VAL A 212 21.68 1.06 9.34
N SER A 213 21.63 0.15 10.31
CA SER A 213 22.09 -1.24 10.13
C SER A 213 20.98 -2.24 10.41
N ALA A 214 21.07 -3.43 9.82
CA ALA A 214 20.15 -4.53 10.08
C ALA A 214 20.18 -4.99 11.56
N LYS A 215 21.23 -4.64 12.31
CA LYS A 215 21.31 -4.90 13.76
C LYS A 215 20.57 -3.88 14.63
N GLY A 216 19.94 -2.87 14.02
CA GLY A 216 19.15 -1.85 14.71
C GLY A 216 19.97 -0.63 15.16
N GLU A 217 21.19 -0.46 14.64
CA GLU A 217 21.93 0.80 14.88
C GLU A 217 21.37 1.90 14.00
N PHE A 218 21.23 3.07 14.59
CA PHE A 218 20.77 4.29 13.91
C PHE A 218 21.66 5.48 14.27
N TRP A 219 22.06 6.23 13.26
CA TRP A 219 22.72 7.52 13.39
C TRP A 219 22.03 8.54 12.51
N SER A 220 21.91 9.77 12.95
CA SER A 220 21.32 10.84 12.14
C SER A 220 21.88 12.21 12.51
N GLN A 221 21.79 13.14 11.55
CA GLN A 221 22.12 14.54 11.72
C GLN A 221 21.18 15.42 10.90
N VAL A 222 20.64 16.49 11.50
CA VAL A 222 19.77 17.45 10.82
C VAL A 222 20.58 18.70 10.47
N TYR A 223 20.38 19.20 9.24
CA TYR A 223 21.11 20.35 8.70
C TYR A 223 20.22 21.24 7.84
N THR A 224 20.72 22.44 7.50
CA THR A 224 20.08 23.39 6.58
C THR A 224 20.91 23.56 5.31
N GLY A 225 20.26 23.90 4.20
CA GLY A 225 20.90 24.08 2.91
C GLY A 225 21.20 22.76 2.18
N SER A 226 21.72 22.82 0.96
CA SER A 226 21.99 21.68 0.08
C SER A 226 23.18 20.82 0.52
N LEU A 227 23.14 19.53 0.19
CA LEU A 227 24.29 18.63 0.33
C LEU A 227 25.35 18.95 -0.73
N ASN A 228 26.60 18.98 -0.29
CA ASN A 228 27.78 19.05 -1.16
C ASN A 228 28.92 18.20 -0.57
N ALA A 229 29.97 18.00 -1.36
CA ALA A 229 31.10 17.17 -0.96
C ALA A 229 31.76 17.59 0.37
N THR A 230 31.89 18.89 0.62
CA THR A 230 32.48 19.42 1.86
C THR A 230 31.62 19.07 3.07
N ARG A 231 30.31 19.30 2.95
CA ARG A 231 29.34 18.97 4.00
C ARG A 231 29.26 17.48 4.24
N PHE A 232 29.28 16.67 3.17
CA PHE A 232 29.28 15.23 3.28
C PHE A 232 30.52 14.69 4.03
N VAL A 233 31.71 15.22 3.75
CA VAL A 233 32.94 14.92 4.53
C VAL A 233 32.73 15.31 6.01
N GLY A 234 32.09 16.45 6.27
CA GLY A 234 31.75 16.86 7.65
C GLY A 234 30.86 15.81 8.35
N PHE A 235 29.85 15.28 7.67
CA PHE A 235 29.00 14.22 8.17
C PHE A 235 29.78 12.94 8.44
N LEU A 236 30.61 12.50 7.50
CA LEU A 236 31.44 11.31 7.68
C LEU A 236 32.39 11.43 8.87
N LYS A 237 32.96 12.62 9.09
CA LYS A 237 33.77 12.90 10.28
C LYS A 237 32.95 12.78 11.57
N THR A 238 31.77 13.39 11.61
CA THR A 238 30.85 13.33 12.75
C THR A 238 30.35 11.90 12.98
N PHE A 239 29.97 11.21 11.91
CA PHE A 239 29.56 9.81 11.93
C PHE A 239 30.65 8.88 12.50
N ARG A 240 31.93 9.14 12.16
CA ARG A 240 33.06 8.36 12.64
C ARG A 240 33.45 8.65 14.08
N ARG A 241 33.09 9.84 14.60
CA ARG A 241 33.45 10.25 15.96
C ARG A 241 32.92 9.26 17.00
N GLY A 242 33.83 8.71 17.82
CA GLY A 242 33.52 7.70 18.83
C GLY A 242 33.29 6.27 18.32
N ARG A 243 33.36 6.04 16.99
CA ARG A 243 33.25 4.68 16.42
C ARG A 243 34.64 4.07 16.22
N ARG A 244 34.93 2.98 16.94
CA ARG A 244 36.27 2.31 16.88
C ARG A 244 36.33 1.26 15.78
N GLY A 245 35.25 0.56 15.43
CA GLY A 245 35.22 -0.52 14.44
C GLY A 245 35.20 -0.05 12.98
N LYS A 246 35.47 -0.96 12.07
CA LYS A 246 35.33 -0.75 10.61
C LYS A 246 33.85 -0.62 10.23
N VAL A 247 33.57 0.27 9.27
CA VAL A 247 32.23 0.47 8.72
C VAL A 247 32.29 0.45 7.21
N PHE A 248 31.44 -0.39 6.62
CA PHE A 248 31.13 -0.38 5.20
C PHE A 248 29.82 0.38 5.04
N LEU A 249 29.90 1.56 4.47
CA LEU A 249 28.78 2.47 4.32
C LEU A 249 28.24 2.38 2.90
N VAL A 250 27.02 1.89 2.75
CA VAL A 250 26.32 1.79 1.46
C VAL A 250 25.56 3.08 1.24
N VAL A 251 25.82 3.74 0.13
CA VAL A 251 25.27 5.05 -0.26
C VAL A 251 24.74 4.99 -1.68
N ASP A 252 23.91 5.95 -2.06
CA ASP A 252 23.50 6.13 -3.46
C ASP A 252 24.63 6.71 -4.33
N GLY A 253 24.33 6.85 -5.62
CA GLY A 253 25.29 7.37 -6.61
C GLY A 253 25.38 8.89 -6.69
N HIS A 254 24.88 9.65 -5.71
CA HIS A 254 24.87 11.12 -5.75
C HIS A 254 26.29 11.69 -6.00
N PRO A 255 26.45 12.71 -6.86
CA PRO A 255 27.76 13.27 -7.19
C PRO A 255 28.60 13.71 -5.99
N SER A 256 27.95 14.22 -4.93
CA SER A 256 28.62 14.62 -3.68
C SER A 256 29.32 13.44 -3.00
N HIS A 257 28.79 12.21 -3.10
CA HIS A 257 29.37 11.00 -2.49
C HIS A 257 30.61 10.50 -3.26
N ARG A 258 30.62 10.73 -4.59
CA ARG A 258 31.73 10.32 -5.48
C ARG A 258 32.85 11.33 -5.63
N ALA A 259 32.70 12.52 -5.03
CA ALA A 259 33.64 13.61 -5.18
C ALA A 259 35.06 13.24 -4.71
N LYS A 260 36.09 13.70 -5.39
CA LYS A 260 37.51 13.48 -5.04
C LYS A 260 37.84 13.81 -3.59
N ARG A 261 37.21 14.87 -3.04
CA ARG A 261 37.38 15.27 -1.62
C ARG A 261 36.89 14.21 -0.65
N VAL A 262 35.77 13.52 -0.94
CA VAL A 262 35.22 12.42 -0.15
C VAL A 262 36.14 11.22 -0.23
N GLN A 263 36.60 10.85 -1.43
CA GLN A 263 37.55 9.75 -1.64
C GLN A 263 38.84 9.97 -0.84
N LYS A 264 39.42 11.18 -0.89
CA LYS A 264 40.61 11.53 -0.07
C LYS A 264 40.36 11.35 1.43
N TYR A 265 39.19 11.79 1.92
CA TYR A 265 38.84 11.59 3.32
C TYR A 265 38.69 10.12 3.69
N VAL A 266 37.98 9.33 2.87
CA VAL A 266 37.80 7.89 3.09
C VAL A 266 39.16 7.18 3.11
N GLN A 267 40.06 7.47 2.18
CA GLN A 267 41.43 6.94 2.16
C GLN A 267 42.20 7.29 3.44
N SER A 268 42.04 8.52 3.95
CA SER A 268 42.72 8.93 5.20
C SER A 268 42.25 8.17 6.43
N THR A 269 41.13 7.47 6.37
CA THR A 269 40.64 6.60 7.47
C THR A 269 41.35 5.26 7.56
N ARG A 270 42.28 4.96 6.65
CA ARG A 270 43.09 3.74 6.62
C ARG A 270 42.24 2.44 6.72
N GLY A 271 41.13 2.42 5.96
CA GLY A 271 40.22 1.26 5.91
C GLY A 271 39.24 1.14 7.07
N LEU A 272 39.16 2.13 7.96
CA LEU A 272 38.13 2.18 9.00
C LEU A 272 36.75 2.58 8.44
N LEU A 273 36.71 3.24 7.30
CA LEU A 273 35.50 3.57 6.57
C LEU A 273 35.68 3.24 5.09
N GLU A 274 34.75 2.49 4.53
CA GLU A 274 34.68 2.23 3.10
C GLU A 274 33.29 2.63 2.59
N LEU A 275 33.24 3.24 1.38
CA LEU A 275 31.99 3.54 0.70
C LEU A 275 31.70 2.50 -0.38
N HIS A 276 30.45 2.05 -0.41
CA HIS A 276 29.89 1.14 -1.41
C HIS A 276 28.68 1.81 -2.03
N PHE A 277 28.50 1.67 -3.33
CA PHE A 277 27.45 2.38 -4.05
C PHE A 277 26.34 1.43 -4.47
N LEU A 278 25.11 1.81 -4.20
CA LEU A 278 23.93 1.15 -4.75
C LEU A 278 23.89 1.27 -6.28
N PRO A 279 23.20 0.36 -6.97
CA PRO A 279 22.89 0.54 -8.39
C PRO A 279 22.21 1.89 -8.63
N PRO A 280 22.53 2.55 -9.76
CA PRO A 280 21.89 3.82 -10.10
C PRO A 280 20.36 3.70 -10.17
N TYR A 281 19.66 4.76 -9.79
CA TYR A 281 18.21 4.87 -9.87
C TYR A 281 17.44 3.72 -9.19
N ALA A 282 17.99 3.17 -8.11
CA ALA A 282 17.38 2.09 -7.33
C ALA A 282 17.24 2.45 -5.83
N PRO A 283 16.53 3.54 -5.48
CA PRO A 283 16.37 3.97 -4.08
C PRO A 283 15.63 2.93 -3.24
N ASP A 284 14.73 2.15 -3.86
CA ASP A 284 13.99 1.07 -3.20
C ASP A 284 14.88 -0.05 -2.64
N LEU A 285 16.14 -0.12 -3.02
CA LEU A 285 17.15 -1.00 -2.42
C LEU A 285 17.77 -0.43 -1.13
N ASN A 286 17.50 0.85 -0.80
CA ASN A 286 18.06 1.47 0.40
C ASN A 286 17.11 1.31 1.59
N PRO A 287 17.44 0.52 2.64
CA PRO A 287 16.61 0.42 3.84
C PRO A 287 16.38 1.75 4.55
N ASP A 288 17.28 2.73 4.40
CA ASP A 288 17.17 4.05 5.02
C ASP A 288 16.01 4.89 4.45
N GLU A 289 15.53 4.59 3.23
CA GLU A 289 14.30 5.17 2.67
C GLU A 289 13.07 4.88 3.54
N PHE A 290 13.02 3.71 4.18
CA PHE A 290 11.92 3.36 5.10
C PHE A 290 11.97 4.17 6.40
N VAL A 291 13.16 4.60 6.84
CA VAL A 291 13.30 5.56 7.94
C VAL A 291 12.62 6.87 7.56
N TRP A 292 12.91 7.37 6.35
CA TRP A 292 12.31 8.61 5.88
C TRP A 292 10.81 8.51 5.67
N GLN A 293 10.35 7.38 5.13
CA GLN A 293 8.92 7.10 5.02
C GLN A 293 8.25 7.10 6.40
N HIS A 294 8.84 6.44 7.38
CA HIS A 294 8.33 6.41 8.76
C HIS A 294 8.33 7.81 9.38
N ALA A 295 9.46 8.53 9.33
CA ALA A 295 9.60 9.87 9.88
C ALA A 295 8.61 10.87 9.26
N LYS A 296 8.42 10.82 7.93
CA LYS A 296 7.44 11.65 7.21
C LYS A 296 6.00 11.24 7.50
N THR A 297 5.71 9.95 7.63
CA THR A 297 4.35 9.45 7.85
C THR A 297 3.87 9.63 9.30
N ASN A 298 4.75 9.46 10.29
CA ASN A 298 4.39 9.47 11.70
C ASN A 298 4.89 10.72 12.47
N GLY A 299 5.83 11.46 11.89
CA GLY A 299 6.46 12.64 12.47
C GLY A 299 5.90 13.98 11.95
N ALA A 300 6.81 14.88 11.63
CA ALA A 300 6.57 16.29 11.30
C ALA A 300 5.51 16.54 10.23
N SER A 301 5.38 15.65 9.23
CA SER A 301 4.39 15.83 8.14
C SER A 301 2.93 15.64 8.56
N LYS A 302 2.65 14.92 9.65
CA LYS A 302 1.29 14.73 10.18
C LYS A 302 0.98 15.60 11.40
N LYS A 303 1.99 16.23 11.95
CA LYS A 303 1.86 17.08 13.15
C LYS A 303 2.17 18.52 12.75
N PRO A 304 1.17 19.34 12.38
CA PRO A 304 1.39 20.74 12.02
C PRO A 304 2.20 21.45 13.10
N LEU A 305 3.16 22.24 12.67
CA LEU A 305 3.94 23.05 13.62
C LEU A 305 3.05 24.08 14.32
N ARG A 306 3.19 24.19 15.60
CA ARG A 306 2.57 25.26 16.40
C ARG A 306 3.24 26.60 16.11
N LYS A 307 2.60 27.69 16.51
CA LYS A 307 3.19 29.03 16.45
C LYS A 307 4.54 29.03 17.21
N ASN A 308 5.59 29.55 16.58
CA ASN A 308 6.96 29.61 17.10
C ASN A 308 7.65 28.24 17.31
N GLU A 309 7.12 27.16 16.77
CA GLU A 309 7.80 25.86 16.82
C GLU A 309 8.82 25.73 15.69
N SER A 310 10.01 25.19 16.01
CA SER A 310 11.08 24.94 15.03
C SER A 310 10.93 23.58 14.39
N LEU A 311 10.83 23.54 13.04
CA LEU A 311 10.86 22.29 12.28
C LEU A 311 12.13 21.47 12.56
N LYS A 312 13.29 22.15 12.69
CA LYS A 312 14.55 21.49 13.00
C LYS A 312 14.47 20.73 14.32
N ARG A 313 13.94 21.38 15.37
CA ARG A 313 13.79 20.73 16.70
C ARG A 313 12.85 19.53 16.62
N ARG A 314 11.73 19.66 15.90
CA ARG A 314 10.76 18.58 15.72
C ARG A 314 11.39 17.39 14.98
N VAL A 315 12.10 17.61 13.88
CA VAL A 315 12.77 16.53 13.13
C VAL A 315 13.84 15.84 13.97
N VAL A 316 14.61 16.61 14.76
CA VAL A 316 15.59 16.03 15.69
C VAL A 316 14.92 15.12 16.73
N GLN A 317 13.78 15.53 17.28
CA GLN A 317 13.01 14.73 18.24
C GLN A 317 12.45 13.44 17.60
N ASP A 318 11.87 13.55 16.39
CA ASP A 318 11.33 12.39 15.66
C ASP A 318 12.44 11.37 15.36
N LEU A 319 13.61 11.83 14.92
CA LEU A 319 14.76 10.95 14.65
C LEU A 319 15.36 10.36 15.94
N ALA A 320 15.33 11.10 17.04
CA ALA A 320 15.76 10.59 18.35
C ALA A 320 14.82 9.48 18.85
N ALA A 321 13.51 9.61 18.63
CA ALA A 321 12.53 8.56 18.93
C ALA A 321 12.81 7.28 18.14
N ILE A 322 13.09 7.38 16.82
CA ILE A 322 13.49 6.22 16.01
C ILE A 322 14.76 5.57 16.56
N LYS A 323 15.75 6.38 16.94
CA LYS A 323 17.01 5.90 17.51
C LYS A 323 16.81 5.13 18.82
N ALA A 324 15.83 5.52 19.61
CA ALA A 324 15.51 4.87 20.88
C ALA A 324 14.86 3.48 20.72
N GLU A 325 14.42 3.13 19.50
CA GLU A 325 13.71 1.88 19.20
C GLU A 325 14.46 0.98 18.22
N PRO A 326 15.50 0.24 18.64
CA PRO A 326 16.27 -0.65 17.75
C PRO A 326 15.41 -1.72 17.06
N LYS A 327 14.29 -2.13 17.66
CA LYS A 327 13.33 -3.07 17.04
C LYS A 327 12.66 -2.45 15.81
N LEU A 328 12.27 -1.17 15.91
CA LEU A 328 11.72 -0.42 14.78
C LEU A 328 12.76 -0.28 13.65
N VAL A 329 14.02 0.07 13.99
CA VAL A 329 15.10 0.18 13.00
C VAL A 329 15.31 -1.15 12.26
N ARG A 330 15.31 -2.27 12.96
CA ARG A 330 15.39 -3.61 12.32
C ARG A 330 14.20 -3.90 11.41
N SER A 331 13.01 -3.43 11.74
CA SER A 331 11.81 -3.67 10.93
C SER A 331 11.89 -3.02 9.55
N PHE A 332 12.66 -1.96 9.37
CA PHE A 332 12.88 -1.31 8.06
C PHE A 332 13.58 -2.23 7.04
N PHE A 333 14.26 -3.26 7.49
CA PHE A 333 14.87 -4.29 6.65
C PHE A 333 13.92 -5.44 6.29
N GLY A 334 12.67 -5.41 6.74
CA GLY A 334 11.68 -6.46 6.49
C GLY A 334 10.88 -6.32 5.20
N ALA A 335 10.99 -5.19 4.50
CA ALA A 335 10.32 -5.00 3.23
C ALA A 335 10.98 -5.84 2.12
N SER A 336 10.17 -6.40 1.20
CA SER A 336 10.65 -7.32 0.15
C SER A 336 11.77 -6.75 -0.71
N SER A 337 11.77 -5.43 -0.96
CA SER A 337 12.81 -4.77 -1.77
C SER A 337 14.17 -4.67 -1.09
N VAL A 338 14.22 -4.74 0.24
CA VAL A 338 15.45 -4.61 1.05
C VAL A 338 15.76 -5.85 1.89
N GLU A 339 14.97 -6.91 1.73
CA GLU A 339 15.17 -8.18 2.44
C GLU A 339 16.57 -8.79 2.21
N TYR A 340 17.18 -8.52 1.06
CA TYR A 340 18.55 -8.93 0.75
C TYR A 340 19.58 -8.38 1.75
N ALA A 341 19.28 -7.26 2.42
CA ALA A 341 20.14 -6.58 3.37
C ALA A 341 19.88 -6.98 4.84
N LYS A 342 18.93 -7.89 5.07
CA LYS A 342 18.64 -8.45 6.38
C LYS A 342 19.78 -9.38 6.83
N ASP A 343 20.14 -9.32 8.11
CA ASP A 343 21.19 -10.18 8.72
C ASP A 343 20.73 -11.64 8.89
#